data_06abb003fa167420777a83fcc1ddf3f5
#
_entry.id   06abb003fa167420777a83fcc1ddf3f5
#
_cell.length_a   1.000
_cell.length_b   1.000
_cell.length_c   1.000
_cell.angle_alpha   90.00
_cell.angle_beta   90.00
_cell.angle_gamma   90.00
#
_symmetry.space_group_name_H-M   'P 1'
#
loop_
_entity.id
_entity.type
_entity.pdbx_description
1 polymer ?
#
loop_
_entity_poly.entity_id
_entity_poly.type
_entity_poly.pdbx_seq_one_letter_code
_entity_poly.pdbx_strand_id
1 'polypeptide(L)' 'MVQVSIFAETTTLSNLREEINAFLRENKDNIEVVDLKINRSQSSKIIIVLIYKTK' A
#
# COMPACT_ATOMS: atom_id res chain seq x y z
N MET A 1 3.69 12.22 12.10
CA MET A 1 2.24 12.19 11.77
C MET A 1 1.91 10.90 11.03
N VAL A 2 0.89 10.21 11.48
CA VAL A 2 0.45 8.97 10.83
C VAL A 2 -0.32 9.31 9.56
N GLN A 3 0.02 8.63 8.47
CA GLN A 3 -0.63 8.82 7.18
C GLN A 3 -1.08 7.48 6.62
N VAL A 4 -2.03 7.54 5.69
CA VAL A 4 -2.59 6.37 5.07
C VAL A 4 -2.51 6.51 3.55
N SER A 5 -1.96 5.51 2.88
CA SER A 5 -2.02 5.42 1.43
C SER A 5 -2.83 4.20 1.03
N ILE A 6 -3.67 4.36 0.02
CA ILE A 6 -4.55 3.29 -0.45
C ILE A 6 -4.14 2.92 -1.86
N PHE A 7 -3.89 1.63 -2.07
CA PHE A 7 -3.60 1.09 -3.39
C PHE A 7 -4.72 0.14 -3.77
N ALA A 8 -5.31 0.36 -4.93
CA ALA A 8 -6.42 -0.46 -5.41
C ALA A 8 -6.11 -0.96 -6.80
N GLU A 9 -6.38 -2.24 -7.04
CA GLU A 9 -6.14 -2.86 -8.33
C GLU A 9 -7.25 -3.84 -8.66
N THR A 10 -7.65 -3.87 -9.90
CA THR A 10 -8.73 -4.73 -10.35
C THR A 10 -8.26 -5.99 -11.06
N THR A 11 -6.98 -6.10 -11.38
CA THR A 11 -6.51 -7.17 -12.24
C THR A 11 -5.60 -8.16 -11.56
N THR A 12 -4.43 -7.75 -11.08
CA THR A 12 -3.47 -8.70 -10.57
C THR A 12 -2.81 -8.21 -9.28
N LEU A 13 -2.57 -9.14 -8.39
CA LEU A 13 -1.85 -8.87 -7.16
C LEU A 13 -0.40 -8.46 -7.44
N SER A 14 0.19 -8.97 -8.51
CA SER A 14 1.58 -8.65 -8.83
C SER A 14 1.77 -7.18 -9.15
N ASN A 15 0.81 -6.55 -9.84
CA ASN A 15 0.89 -5.13 -10.11
C ASN A 15 0.83 -4.30 -8.84
N LEU A 16 -0.03 -4.68 -7.90
CA LEU A 16 -0.11 -4.00 -6.60
C LEU A 16 1.20 -4.13 -5.85
N ARG A 17 1.80 -5.31 -5.87
CA ARG A 17 3.07 -5.53 -5.18
C ARG A 17 4.16 -4.61 -5.73
N GLU A 18 4.22 -4.46 -7.06
CA GLU A 18 5.20 -3.59 -7.67
C GLU A 18 4.98 -2.13 -7.30
N GLU A 19 3.73 -1.68 -7.29
CA GLU A 19 3.42 -0.31 -6.89
C GLU A 19 3.80 -0.04 -5.44
N ILE A 20 3.47 -0.96 -4.54
CA ILE A 20 3.80 -0.81 -3.13
C ILE A 20 5.30 -0.83 -2.92
N ASN A 21 6.00 -1.76 -3.59
CA ASN A 21 7.45 -1.84 -3.46
C ASN A 21 8.12 -0.59 -3.98
N ALA A 22 7.63 -0.02 -5.08
CA ALA A 22 8.16 1.22 -5.62
C ALA A 22 7.94 2.37 -4.64
N PHE A 23 6.74 2.46 -4.08
CA PHE A 23 6.42 3.49 -3.10
C PHE A 23 7.33 3.39 -1.88
N LEU A 24 7.51 2.20 -1.35
CA LEU A 24 8.35 1.99 -0.16
C LEU A 24 9.81 2.30 -0.47
N ARG A 25 10.28 1.92 -1.66
CA ARG A 25 11.66 2.17 -2.07
C ARG A 25 11.94 3.67 -2.19
N GLU A 26 11.00 4.40 -2.79
CA GLU A 26 11.17 5.84 -2.99
C GLU A 26 11.08 6.63 -1.69
N ASN A 27 10.40 6.10 -0.70
CA ASN A 27 10.12 6.81 0.54
C ASN A 27 10.80 6.22 1.76
N LYS A 28 11.65 5.21 1.60
CA LYS A 28 12.17 4.46 2.75
C LYS A 28 12.90 5.31 3.78
N ASP A 29 13.51 6.40 3.35
CA ASP A 29 14.23 7.29 4.26
C ASP A 29 13.32 8.33 4.89
N ASN A 30 12.09 8.44 4.42
CA ASN A 30 11.16 9.48 4.84
C ASN A 30 9.99 8.94 5.65
N ILE A 31 9.73 7.64 5.59
CA ILE A 31 8.58 7.05 6.27
C ILE A 31 8.96 5.82 7.06
N GLU A 32 8.14 5.52 8.05
CA GLU A 32 8.20 4.26 8.79
C GLU A 32 6.85 3.57 8.65
N VAL A 33 6.85 2.35 8.16
CA VAL A 33 5.62 1.59 7.98
C VAL A 33 5.11 1.13 9.34
N VAL A 34 3.86 1.42 9.62
CA VAL A 34 3.22 1.03 10.86
C VAL A 34 2.42 -0.26 10.67
N ASP A 35 1.65 -0.33 9.59
CA ASP A 35 0.80 -1.50 9.35
C ASP A 35 0.43 -1.58 7.88
N LEU A 36 0.00 -2.75 7.46
CA LEU A 36 -0.46 -2.96 6.09
C LEU A 36 -1.66 -3.90 6.15
N LYS A 37 -2.78 -3.47 5.58
CA LYS A 37 -4.01 -4.24 5.56
C LYS A 37 -4.40 -4.56 4.13
N ILE A 38 -4.86 -5.78 3.90
CA ILE A 38 -5.31 -6.22 2.60
C ILE A 38 -6.79 -6.58 2.70
N ASN A 39 -7.58 -5.94 1.85
CA ASN A 39 -9.01 -6.21 1.77
C ASN A 39 -9.37 -6.64 0.36
N ARG A 40 -10.37 -7.51 0.25
CA ARG A 40 -10.87 -7.95 -1.03
C ARG A 40 -12.34 -7.54 -1.15
N SER A 41 -12.68 -6.80 -2.19
CA SER A 41 -14.06 -6.38 -2.42
C SER A 41 -14.85 -7.47 -3.12
N GLN A 42 -16.18 -7.30 -3.17
CA GLN A 42 -17.07 -8.27 -3.81
C GLN A 42 -16.87 -8.36 -5.33
N SER A 43 -16.31 -7.34 -5.93
CA SER A 43 -16.08 -7.32 -7.38
C SER A 43 -14.67 -7.76 -7.76
N SER A 44 -14.05 -8.56 -6.94
CA SER A 44 -12.70 -9.10 -7.17
C SER A 44 -11.60 -8.06 -7.17
N LYS A 45 -11.87 -6.90 -6.63
CA LYS A 45 -10.84 -5.87 -6.46
C LYS A 45 -10.05 -6.14 -5.19
N ILE A 46 -8.76 -5.95 -5.28
CA ILE A 46 -7.88 -6.05 -4.12
C ILE A 46 -7.53 -4.65 -3.69
N ILE A 47 -7.76 -4.35 -2.42
CA ILE A 47 -7.45 -3.04 -1.86
C ILE A 47 -6.42 -3.24 -0.76
N ILE A 48 -5.32 -2.52 -0.87
CA ILE A 48 -4.26 -2.55 0.13
C ILE A 48 -4.18 -1.18 0.78
N VAL A 49 -4.28 -1.17 2.10
CA VAL A 49 -4.19 0.05 2.89
C VAL A 49 -2.86 0.04 3.63
N LEU A 50 -2.01 0.98 3.31
CA LEU A 50 -0.69 1.13 3.94
C LEU A 50 -0.76 2.25 4.95
N ILE A 51 -0.46 1.95 6.20
CA ILE A 51 -0.44 2.92 7.28
C ILE A 51 1.02 3.17 7.65
N TYR A 52 1.42 4.43 7.62
CA TYR A 52 2.81 4.79 7.88
C TYR A 52 2.88 6.15 8.58
N LYS A 53 4.03 6.45 9.12
CA LYS A 53 4.30 7.80 9.64
C LYS A 53 5.53 8.36 8.97
N THR A 54 5.56 9.68 8.84
CA THR A 54 6.73 10.38 8.33
C THR A 54 7.78 10.48 9.41
N LYS A 55 9.01 10.30 9.01
CA LYS A 55 10.13 10.43 9.95
C LYS A 55 10.50 11.88 10.22
#